data_31e450b5e02bd5e28c50be0114a2c004
#
_entry.id   31e450b5e02bd5e28c50be0114a2c004
#
_cell.length_a   1.000
_cell.length_b   1.000
_cell.length_c   1.000
_cell.angle_alpha   90.00
_cell.angle_beta   90.00
_cell.angle_gamma   90.00
#
_symmetry.space_group_name_H-M   'P 1'
#
loop_
_entity.id
_entity.type
_entity.pdbx_description
1 polymer ?
#
loop_
_entity_poly.entity_id
_entity_poly.type
_entity_poly.pdbx_seq_one_letter_code
_entity_poly.pdbx_strand_id
1 'polypeptide(L)'
;MISDLKSSRGVDEPTIIVLKSRRIVVVFRGFNVISKNWNTRIRMGTPPHKWFTFSDDGGRTFSEPVPWRYENGEVFYSPASISRFFRSVVNGKAYWFGNITGPEAYGYSPRYPLVMAEVDEEKGFLKKETYTLVEDRDPETESEELQLSNFSLLEDRETGSIELYLTKLGAYREDRWRGDAYRYTIEVG
;
A
#
# COMPACT_ATOMS: atom_id res chain seq x y z
N MET A 1 -17.92 9.75 3.71
CA MET A 1 -16.72 10.62 3.64
C MET A 1 -15.91 10.43 4.93
N ILE A 2 -14.60 10.25 4.86
CA ILE A 2 -13.77 10.17 6.07
C ILE A 2 -13.55 11.56 6.63
N SER A 3 -13.78 11.74 7.94
CA SER A 3 -13.58 13.05 8.58
C SER A 3 -12.10 13.39 8.73
N ASP A 4 -11.76 14.67 8.72
CA ASP A 4 -10.40 15.18 8.90
C ASP A 4 -9.79 14.79 10.27
N LEU A 5 -10.63 14.43 11.23
CA LEU A 5 -10.19 13.88 12.52
C LEU A 5 -9.61 12.47 12.42
N LYS A 6 -10.02 11.71 11.40
CA LYS A 6 -9.54 10.34 11.14
C LYS A 6 -8.39 10.32 10.13
N SER A 7 -8.44 11.21 9.14
CA SER A 7 -7.41 11.38 8.11
C SER A 7 -7.36 12.86 7.71
N SER A 8 -6.29 13.55 8.05
CA SER A 8 -6.18 15.03 8.01
C SER A 8 -6.33 15.66 6.62
N ARG A 9 -6.28 14.85 5.57
CA ARG A 9 -6.46 15.26 4.17
C ARG A 9 -7.53 14.45 3.47
N GLY A 10 -8.40 13.79 4.27
CA GLY A 10 -9.28 12.77 3.72
C GLY A 10 -8.51 11.55 3.25
N VAL A 11 -8.96 10.96 2.14
CA VAL A 11 -8.32 9.80 1.50
C VAL A 11 -8.11 10.08 0.02
N ASP A 12 -7.01 9.58 -0.53
CA ASP A 12 -6.66 9.71 -1.94
C ASP A 12 -5.95 8.46 -2.49
N GLU A 13 -5.54 8.51 -3.76
CA GLU A 13 -4.83 7.44 -4.47
C GLU A 13 -5.52 6.06 -4.31
N PRO A 14 -6.78 5.92 -4.78
CA PRO A 14 -7.50 4.67 -4.69
C PRO A 14 -6.84 3.59 -5.55
N THR A 15 -6.87 2.36 -5.03
CA THR A 15 -6.67 1.15 -5.82
C THR A 15 -7.91 0.28 -5.70
N ILE A 16 -8.33 -0.35 -6.80
CA ILE A 16 -9.62 -1.01 -6.91
C ILE A 16 -9.43 -2.43 -7.44
N ILE A 17 -10.17 -3.36 -6.89
CA ILE A 17 -10.27 -4.72 -7.41
C ILE A 17 -11.69 -5.26 -7.30
N VAL A 18 -12.08 -6.10 -8.27
CA VAL A 18 -13.30 -6.90 -8.19
C VAL A 18 -12.91 -8.30 -7.74
N LEU A 19 -13.44 -8.76 -6.62
CA LEU A 19 -13.19 -10.09 -6.07
C LEU A 19 -13.98 -11.19 -6.82
N LYS A 20 -13.63 -12.45 -6.60
CA LYS A 20 -14.40 -13.58 -7.14
C LYS A 20 -15.84 -13.62 -6.62
N SER A 21 -16.07 -13.12 -5.41
CA SER A 21 -17.43 -12.90 -4.85
C SER A 21 -18.23 -11.80 -5.57
N ARG A 22 -17.66 -11.11 -6.56
CA ARG A 22 -18.18 -9.92 -7.25
C ARG A 22 -18.22 -8.65 -6.39
N ARG A 23 -17.72 -8.70 -5.16
CA ARG A 23 -17.50 -7.50 -4.34
C ARG A 23 -16.46 -6.60 -4.99
N ILE A 24 -16.76 -5.31 -5.07
CA ILE A 24 -15.79 -4.29 -5.46
C ILE A 24 -15.13 -3.80 -4.18
N VAL A 25 -13.82 -3.94 -4.09
CA VAL A 25 -13.01 -3.43 -2.99
C VAL A 25 -12.24 -2.21 -3.43
N VAL A 26 -12.25 -1.17 -2.61
CA VAL A 26 -11.47 0.05 -2.82
C VAL A 26 -10.61 0.30 -1.58
N VAL A 27 -9.31 0.45 -1.79
CA VAL A 27 -8.36 0.81 -0.75
C VAL A 27 -7.72 2.15 -1.07
N PHE A 28 -7.65 3.01 -0.07
CA PHE A 28 -7.14 4.37 -0.18
C PHE A 28 -5.92 4.58 0.71
N ARG A 29 -5.11 5.52 0.31
CA ARG A 29 -4.11 6.12 1.18
C ARG A 29 -4.77 7.05 2.18
N GLY A 30 -4.46 6.88 3.47
CA GLY A 30 -4.79 7.87 4.51
C GLY A 30 -3.61 8.77 4.86
N PHE A 31 -3.84 9.75 5.71
CA PHE A 31 -2.84 10.72 6.13
C PHE A 31 -3.02 11.11 7.60
N ASN A 32 -1.96 10.99 8.40
CA ASN A 32 -2.00 11.22 9.85
C ASN A 32 -1.20 12.45 10.32
N VAL A 33 -1.03 13.44 9.43
CA VAL A 33 -0.28 14.67 9.70
C VAL A 33 -1.11 15.87 9.35
N ILE A 34 -1.22 16.83 10.28
CA ILE A 34 -1.75 18.16 10.01
C ILE A 34 -0.57 19.06 9.63
N SER A 35 -0.63 19.63 8.44
CA SER A 35 0.36 20.60 7.98
C SER A 35 -0.31 21.95 7.79
N LYS A 36 0.08 22.95 8.59
CA LYS A 36 -0.33 24.34 8.40
C LYS A 36 0.51 25.05 7.32
N ASN A 37 1.72 24.58 7.12
CA ASN A 37 2.65 25.00 6.07
C ASN A 37 3.74 23.94 5.93
N TRP A 38 4.64 24.07 4.95
CA TRP A 38 5.73 23.08 4.68
C TRP A 38 6.64 22.82 5.89
N ASN A 39 6.74 23.78 6.82
CA ASN A 39 7.66 23.71 7.96
C ASN A 39 6.98 23.24 9.24
N THR A 40 5.63 23.24 9.31
CA THR A 40 4.91 22.89 10.53
C THR A 40 4.06 21.64 10.28
N ARG A 41 4.56 20.51 10.72
CA ARG A 41 3.88 19.23 10.67
C ARG A 41 3.50 18.82 12.09
N ILE A 42 2.22 18.65 12.35
CA ILE A 42 1.70 18.19 13.64
C ILE A 42 1.18 16.77 13.41
N ARG A 43 1.70 15.81 14.18
CA ARG A 43 1.21 14.43 14.17
C ARG A 43 -0.22 14.42 14.73
N MET A 44 -1.13 13.75 14.03
CA MET A 44 -2.42 13.39 14.61
C MET A 44 -2.22 12.28 15.64
N GLY A 45 -3.10 12.20 16.63
CA GLY A 45 -3.12 11.07 17.57
C GLY A 45 -3.56 9.73 16.94
N THR A 46 -3.93 9.73 15.64
CA THR A 46 -4.36 8.54 14.91
C THR A 46 -3.18 7.86 14.24
N PRO A 47 -3.07 6.52 14.32
CA PRO A 47 -2.09 5.77 13.56
C PRO A 47 -2.28 5.90 12.05
N PRO A 48 -1.22 5.63 11.25
CA PRO A 48 -1.31 5.66 9.80
C PRO A 48 -2.02 4.41 9.28
N HIS A 49 -3.05 4.58 8.47
CA HIS A 49 -3.83 3.47 7.92
C HIS A 49 -3.98 3.57 6.40
N LYS A 50 -4.09 2.41 5.75
CA LYS A 50 -4.88 2.28 4.54
C LYS A 50 -6.35 2.23 4.93
N TRP A 51 -7.20 2.89 4.16
CA TRP A 51 -8.65 2.92 4.37
C TRP A 51 -9.32 2.01 3.35
N PHE A 52 -10.30 1.26 3.82
CA PHE A 52 -10.99 0.22 3.06
C PHE A 52 -12.48 0.52 3.00
N THR A 53 -13.05 0.36 1.83
CA THR A 53 -14.49 0.34 1.60
C THR A 53 -14.82 -0.69 0.53
N PHE A 54 -16.08 -1.13 0.48
CA PHE A 54 -16.52 -2.10 -0.51
C PHE A 54 -17.95 -1.81 -0.98
N SER A 55 -18.27 -2.38 -2.14
CA SER A 55 -19.61 -2.38 -2.71
C SER A 55 -20.01 -3.81 -3.09
N ASP A 56 -21.23 -4.20 -2.75
CA ASP A 56 -21.86 -5.47 -3.13
C ASP A 56 -22.97 -5.31 -4.20
N ASP A 57 -23.17 -4.09 -4.69
CA ASP A 57 -24.24 -3.74 -5.63
C ASP A 57 -23.75 -3.18 -6.98
N GLY A 58 -22.50 -3.53 -7.32
CA GLY A 58 -21.88 -3.09 -8.59
C GLY A 58 -21.42 -1.63 -8.57
N GLY A 59 -21.08 -1.10 -7.39
CA GLY A 59 -20.54 0.25 -7.24
C GLY A 59 -21.60 1.34 -7.09
N ARG A 60 -22.87 1.00 -6.88
CA ARG A 60 -23.95 1.98 -6.67
C ARG A 60 -23.88 2.58 -5.28
N THR A 61 -23.57 1.74 -4.27
CA THR A 61 -23.34 2.18 -2.90
C THR A 61 -22.05 1.56 -2.35
N PHE A 62 -21.45 2.24 -1.39
CA PHE A 62 -20.23 1.78 -0.72
C PHE A 62 -20.42 1.78 0.79
N SER A 63 -19.78 0.81 1.47
CA SER A 63 -19.74 0.76 2.92
C SER A 63 -19.06 1.99 3.52
N GLU A 64 -19.30 2.26 4.81
CA GLU A 64 -18.51 3.26 5.55
C GLU A 64 -17.03 2.87 5.51
N PRO A 65 -16.13 3.78 5.15
CA PRO A 65 -14.70 3.49 5.12
C PRO A 65 -14.14 3.22 6.53
N VAL A 66 -13.37 2.14 6.65
CA VAL A 66 -12.73 1.72 7.91
C VAL A 66 -11.22 1.49 7.69
N PRO A 67 -10.39 1.50 8.76
CA PRO A 67 -9.01 1.05 8.67
C PRO A 67 -8.95 -0.38 8.10
N TRP A 68 -8.13 -0.56 7.07
CA TRP A 68 -7.96 -1.89 6.47
C TRP A 68 -7.17 -2.80 7.39
N ARG A 69 -7.44 -4.10 7.33
CA ARG A 69 -6.92 -5.08 8.28
C ARG A 69 -6.63 -6.43 7.62
N TYR A 70 -5.98 -7.29 8.37
CA TYR A 70 -5.87 -8.70 8.02
C TYR A 70 -7.19 -9.45 8.22
N GLU A 71 -7.34 -10.62 7.59
CA GLU A 71 -8.55 -11.45 7.66
C GLU A 71 -8.86 -11.94 9.09
N ASN A 72 -7.82 -12.10 9.93
CA ASN A 72 -7.93 -12.47 11.34
C ASN A 72 -8.39 -11.30 12.24
N GLY A 73 -8.64 -10.12 11.66
CA GLY A 73 -9.07 -8.90 12.36
C GLY A 73 -7.93 -8.05 12.91
N GLU A 74 -6.70 -8.48 12.82
CA GLU A 74 -5.52 -7.71 13.27
C GLU A 74 -5.30 -6.49 12.37
N VAL A 75 -5.01 -5.36 12.99
CA VAL A 75 -4.74 -4.11 12.28
C VAL A 75 -3.28 -4.06 11.85
N PHE A 76 -3.04 -3.59 10.64
CA PHE A 76 -1.71 -3.20 10.19
C PHE A 76 -1.63 -1.70 9.94
N TYR A 77 -0.42 -1.18 9.88
CA TYR A 77 -0.15 0.23 9.67
C TYR A 77 0.56 0.45 8.35
N SER A 78 0.27 1.58 7.71
CA SER A 78 0.85 1.91 6.41
C SER A 78 0.99 3.41 6.27
N PRO A 79 2.14 3.92 5.82
CA PRO A 79 2.34 5.35 5.62
C PRO A 79 1.47 5.88 4.49
N ALA A 80 1.47 7.20 4.32
CA ALA A 80 0.84 7.85 3.17
C ALA A 80 1.64 7.56 1.88
N SER A 81 1.45 6.37 1.34
CA SER A 81 2.08 5.86 0.12
C SER A 81 1.04 5.23 -0.80
N ILE A 82 1.33 5.17 -2.09
CA ILE A 82 0.48 4.46 -3.04
C ILE A 82 0.49 2.96 -2.74
N SER A 83 -0.55 2.28 -3.19
CA SER A 83 -0.60 0.82 -3.23
C SER A 83 -1.32 0.36 -4.49
N ARG A 84 -1.18 -0.92 -4.84
CA ARG A 84 -1.80 -1.49 -6.04
C ARG A 84 -2.36 -2.86 -5.74
N PHE A 85 -3.56 -3.11 -6.24
CA PHE A 85 -4.04 -4.48 -6.44
C PHE A 85 -3.54 -5.02 -7.77
N PHE A 86 -3.32 -6.31 -7.80
CA PHE A 86 -2.93 -7.05 -8.99
C PHE A 86 -3.60 -8.43 -8.97
N ARG A 87 -4.15 -8.87 -10.10
CA ARG A 87 -4.67 -10.22 -10.26
C ARG A 87 -3.79 -10.99 -11.22
N SER A 88 -3.17 -12.06 -10.73
CA SER A 88 -2.38 -12.96 -11.58
C SER A 88 -3.30 -13.78 -12.49
N VAL A 89 -2.93 -13.90 -13.76
CA VAL A 89 -3.60 -14.81 -14.70
C VAL A 89 -3.17 -16.26 -14.50
N VAL A 90 -1.99 -16.50 -13.89
CA VAL A 90 -1.44 -17.85 -13.66
C VAL A 90 -2.29 -18.64 -12.67
N ASN A 91 -2.58 -18.03 -11.51
CA ASN A 91 -3.32 -18.71 -10.43
C ASN A 91 -4.67 -18.07 -10.11
N GLY A 92 -5.00 -16.95 -10.77
CA GLY A 92 -6.24 -16.21 -10.59
C GLY A 92 -6.41 -15.57 -9.22
N LYS A 93 -5.36 -15.53 -8.38
CA LYS A 93 -5.38 -14.89 -7.06
C LYS A 93 -5.22 -13.38 -7.17
N ALA A 94 -5.82 -12.68 -6.24
CA ALA A 94 -5.64 -11.25 -6.05
C ALA A 94 -4.50 -11.00 -5.05
N TYR A 95 -3.61 -10.09 -5.39
CA TYR A 95 -2.50 -9.62 -4.56
C TYR A 95 -2.63 -8.13 -4.32
N TRP A 96 -2.10 -7.69 -3.19
CA TRP A 96 -1.91 -6.28 -2.90
C TRP A 96 -0.41 -6.01 -2.68
N PHE A 97 0.04 -4.90 -3.23
CA PHE A 97 1.41 -4.38 -3.08
C PHE A 97 1.36 -3.03 -2.38
N GLY A 98 2.22 -2.81 -1.40
CA GLY A 98 2.33 -1.55 -0.69
C GLY A 98 3.29 -1.62 0.48
N ASN A 99 3.33 -0.54 1.27
CA ASN A 99 4.19 -0.51 2.45
C ASN A 99 3.37 -0.88 3.69
N ILE A 100 3.90 -1.79 4.51
CA ILE A 100 3.39 -2.10 5.85
C ILE A 100 4.50 -1.75 6.85
N THR A 101 4.17 -0.91 7.83
CA THR A 101 5.13 -0.33 8.79
C THR A 101 4.62 -0.51 10.22
N GLY A 102 5.35 0.01 11.19
CA GLY A 102 4.88 0.15 12.55
C GLY A 102 3.92 1.33 12.75
N PRO A 103 3.27 1.42 13.93
CA PRO A 103 2.31 2.48 14.26
C PRO A 103 2.97 3.87 14.38
N GLU A 104 4.29 3.92 14.46
CA GLU A 104 5.10 5.15 14.56
C GLU A 104 5.23 5.90 13.23
N ALA A 105 4.86 5.29 12.11
CA ALA A 105 4.96 5.93 10.81
C ALA A 105 4.22 7.28 10.79
N TYR A 106 4.86 8.26 10.16
CA TYR A 106 4.44 9.65 10.20
C TYR A 106 4.35 10.26 8.81
N GLY A 107 3.15 10.56 8.36
CA GLY A 107 2.90 11.10 7.04
C GLY A 107 3.41 10.17 5.94
N TYR A 108 4.49 10.57 5.27
CA TYR A 108 5.07 9.84 4.15
C TYR A 108 6.20 8.88 4.53
N SER A 109 6.57 8.79 5.79
CA SER A 109 7.76 8.04 6.23
C SER A 109 7.48 7.12 7.41
N PRO A 110 8.17 5.95 7.42
CA PRO A 110 8.98 5.37 6.35
C PRO A 110 8.13 4.80 5.22
N ARG A 111 8.64 4.75 3.97
CA ARG A 111 8.04 4.05 2.84
C ARG A 111 8.80 2.76 2.51
N TYR A 112 9.17 2.06 3.53
CA TYR A 112 9.74 0.71 3.51
C TYR A 112 9.27 -0.05 4.75
N PRO A 113 9.22 -1.40 4.69
CA PRO A 113 9.44 -2.25 3.53
C PRO A 113 8.33 -2.12 2.47
N LEU A 114 8.63 -2.56 1.23
CA LEU A 114 7.65 -2.87 0.21
C LEU A 114 7.30 -4.34 0.31
N VAL A 115 6.02 -4.65 0.37
CA VAL A 115 5.52 -6.00 0.58
C VAL A 115 4.43 -6.37 -0.42
N MET A 116 4.21 -7.67 -0.57
CA MET A 116 3.08 -8.26 -1.26
C MET A 116 2.32 -9.16 -0.28
N ALA A 117 1.00 -9.25 -0.42
CA ALA A 117 0.18 -10.25 0.27
C ALA A 117 -1.05 -10.60 -0.57
N GLU A 118 -1.57 -11.84 -0.42
CA GLU A 118 -2.83 -12.25 -1.04
C GLU A 118 -4.00 -11.51 -0.40
N VAL A 119 -5.02 -11.27 -1.21
CA VAL A 119 -6.30 -10.71 -0.78
C VAL A 119 -7.31 -11.85 -0.67
N ASP A 120 -8.05 -11.91 0.44
CA ASP A 120 -9.19 -12.79 0.60
C ASP A 120 -10.26 -12.47 -0.44
N GLU A 121 -10.64 -13.46 -1.24
CA GLU A 121 -11.51 -13.29 -2.41
C GLU A 121 -13.01 -13.17 -2.06
N GLU A 122 -13.36 -13.29 -0.79
CA GLU A 122 -14.74 -13.11 -0.32
C GLU A 122 -14.94 -11.75 0.35
N LYS A 123 -14.06 -11.40 1.27
CA LYS A 123 -14.21 -10.21 2.12
C LYS A 123 -13.31 -9.04 1.69
N GLY A 124 -12.18 -9.32 1.04
CA GLY A 124 -11.23 -8.30 0.57
C GLY A 124 -10.22 -7.85 1.63
N PHE A 125 -10.01 -8.63 2.69
CA PHE A 125 -8.94 -8.39 3.67
C PHE A 125 -7.63 -9.02 3.22
N LEU A 126 -6.49 -8.58 3.81
CA LEU A 126 -5.21 -9.21 3.53
C LEU A 126 -5.06 -10.52 4.30
N LYS A 127 -4.52 -11.55 3.66
CA LYS A 127 -4.12 -12.78 4.31
C LYS A 127 -2.74 -12.62 4.93
N LYS A 128 -2.68 -12.58 6.26
CA LYS A 128 -1.44 -12.27 6.99
C LYS A 128 -0.33 -13.29 6.72
N GLU A 129 -0.69 -14.56 6.62
CA GLU A 129 0.26 -15.68 6.40
C GLU A 129 0.92 -15.66 5.01
N THR A 130 0.37 -14.87 4.07
CA THR A 130 0.91 -14.72 2.72
C THR A 130 1.81 -13.48 2.57
N TYR A 131 2.08 -12.78 3.68
CA TYR A 131 2.99 -11.64 3.69
C TYR A 131 4.35 -12.04 3.11
N THR A 132 4.75 -11.36 2.04
CA THR A 132 6.01 -11.57 1.36
C THR A 132 6.76 -10.26 1.23
N LEU A 133 8.00 -10.23 1.70
CA LEU A 133 8.89 -9.09 1.51
C LEU A 133 9.32 -9.02 0.04
N VAL A 134 9.09 -7.88 -0.60
CA VAL A 134 9.58 -7.61 -1.96
C VAL A 134 10.92 -6.89 -1.88
N GLU A 135 11.02 -5.84 -1.05
CA GLU A 135 12.23 -5.06 -0.87
C GLU A 135 12.19 -4.33 0.49
N ASP A 136 13.33 -4.15 1.11
CA ASP A 136 13.48 -3.35 2.31
C ASP A 136 14.71 -2.43 2.21
N ARG A 137 14.82 -1.53 3.15
CA ARG A 137 15.97 -0.65 3.30
C ARG A 137 17.17 -1.42 3.86
N ASP A 138 18.32 -1.27 3.24
CA ASP A 138 19.59 -1.63 3.87
C ASP A 138 20.04 -0.49 4.82
N PRO A 139 20.02 -0.71 6.14
CA PRO A 139 20.37 0.34 7.10
C PRO A 139 21.85 0.76 7.06
N GLU A 140 22.73 -0.06 6.50
CA GLU A 140 24.17 0.25 6.42
C GLU A 140 24.47 1.17 5.23
N THR A 141 23.84 0.94 4.10
CA THR A 141 24.16 1.62 2.84
C THR A 141 23.13 2.65 2.40
N GLU A 142 21.86 2.50 2.80
CA GLU A 142 20.78 3.34 2.31
C GLU A 142 20.28 4.35 3.36
N SER A 143 19.76 5.46 2.86
CA SER A 143 19.19 6.53 3.67
C SER A 143 17.87 6.13 4.31
N GLU A 144 17.52 6.73 5.46
CA GLU A 144 16.20 6.64 6.08
C GLU A 144 15.09 7.34 5.26
N GLU A 145 15.48 8.17 4.28
CA GLU A 145 14.54 8.82 3.36
C GLU A 145 14.16 7.95 2.15
N LEU A 146 14.67 6.72 2.09
CA LEU A 146 14.33 5.76 1.02
C LEU A 146 12.82 5.62 0.85
N GLN A 147 12.38 5.64 -0.40
CA GLN A 147 10.98 5.46 -0.77
C GLN A 147 10.83 4.27 -1.72
N LEU A 148 10.32 3.17 -1.20
CA LEU A 148 9.89 1.99 -1.96
C LEU A 148 8.40 2.14 -2.29
N SER A 149 8.09 3.14 -3.10
CA SER A 149 6.73 3.55 -3.45
C SER A 149 6.69 4.08 -4.88
N ASN A 150 5.51 4.40 -5.41
CA ASN A 150 5.32 4.87 -6.79
C ASN A 150 5.79 3.85 -7.86
N PHE A 151 5.60 2.58 -7.57
CA PHE A 151 5.91 1.48 -8.46
C PHE A 151 4.80 1.23 -9.48
N SER A 152 5.15 0.53 -10.55
CA SER A 152 4.23 -0.01 -11.56
C SER A 152 4.30 -1.52 -11.56
N LEU A 153 3.17 -2.17 -11.87
CA LEU A 153 3.05 -3.61 -11.99
C LEU A 153 2.55 -3.97 -13.38
N LEU A 154 3.11 -5.02 -13.93
CA LEU A 154 2.58 -5.68 -15.13
C LEU A 154 2.83 -7.19 -15.02
N GLU A 155 2.16 -7.96 -15.82
CA GLU A 155 2.37 -9.39 -15.95
C GLU A 155 3.14 -9.69 -17.23
N ASP A 156 4.21 -10.45 -17.11
CA ASP A 156 4.88 -11.00 -18.27
C ASP A 156 3.98 -12.06 -18.89
N ARG A 157 3.61 -11.87 -20.15
CA ARG A 157 2.66 -12.77 -20.83
C ARG A 157 3.26 -14.12 -21.23
N GLU A 158 4.58 -14.22 -21.26
CA GLU A 158 5.27 -15.46 -21.61
C GLU A 158 5.47 -16.36 -20.39
N THR A 159 5.85 -15.75 -19.26
CA THR A 159 6.17 -16.48 -18.03
C THR A 159 5.04 -16.46 -17.00
N GLY A 160 4.16 -15.46 -17.06
CA GLY A 160 3.13 -15.20 -16.06
C GLY A 160 3.67 -14.58 -14.76
N SER A 161 4.97 -14.25 -14.71
CA SER A 161 5.55 -13.56 -13.57
C SER A 161 5.03 -12.13 -13.45
N ILE A 162 4.98 -11.63 -12.22
CA ILE A 162 4.65 -10.23 -11.95
C ILE A 162 5.93 -9.41 -12.02
N GLU A 163 5.97 -8.47 -12.95
CA GLU A 163 7.07 -7.52 -13.09
C GLU A 163 6.74 -6.23 -12.33
N LEU A 164 7.56 -5.90 -11.34
CA LEU A 164 7.44 -4.67 -10.57
C LEU A 164 8.59 -3.73 -10.93
N TYR A 165 8.26 -2.53 -11.37
CA TYR A 165 9.21 -1.47 -11.70
C TYR A 165 9.16 -0.38 -10.64
N LEU A 166 10.29 -0.08 -10.04
CA LEU A 166 10.43 0.84 -8.91
C LEU A 166 11.69 1.68 -9.05
N THR A 167 11.59 2.96 -8.69
CA THR A 167 12.77 3.79 -8.41
C THR A 167 13.01 3.81 -6.90
N LYS A 168 14.19 3.40 -6.44
CA LYS A 168 14.62 3.52 -5.03
C LYS A 168 14.99 4.98 -4.73
N LEU A 169 13.99 5.87 -4.79
CA LEU A 169 14.16 7.29 -4.58
C LEU A 169 14.58 7.57 -3.13
N GLY A 170 15.57 8.43 -2.93
CA GLY A 170 16.08 8.78 -1.62
C GLY A 170 16.97 7.70 -1.00
N ALA A 171 17.46 6.74 -1.76
CA ALA A 171 18.41 5.74 -1.28
C ALA A 171 19.74 6.36 -0.87
N TYR A 172 20.17 7.40 -1.56
CA TYR A 172 21.46 8.05 -1.32
C TYR A 172 21.38 9.08 -0.19
N ARG A 173 22.28 8.99 0.79
CA ARG A 173 22.30 9.89 1.96
C ARG A 173 22.62 11.32 1.61
N GLU A 174 23.43 11.51 0.55
CA GLU A 174 23.86 12.83 0.06
C GLU A 174 22.83 13.51 -0.84
N ASP A 175 21.90 12.75 -1.44
CA ASP A 175 20.90 13.29 -2.35
C ASP A 175 19.58 12.51 -2.29
N ARG A 176 18.63 13.03 -1.55
CA ARG A 176 17.28 12.45 -1.38
C ARG A 176 16.43 12.40 -2.66
N TRP A 177 16.82 13.10 -3.70
CA TRP A 177 16.14 13.12 -4.98
C TRP A 177 16.75 12.19 -6.02
N ARG A 178 17.88 11.57 -5.68
CA ARG A 178 18.55 10.57 -6.49
C ARG A 178 18.02 9.17 -6.17
N GLY A 179 17.89 8.33 -7.20
CA GLY A 179 17.51 6.92 -7.07
C GLY A 179 17.73 6.18 -8.37
N ASP A 180 18.06 4.90 -8.26
CA ASP A 180 18.18 4.00 -9.40
C ASP A 180 16.85 3.29 -9.65
N ALA A 181 16.61 2.93 -10.91
CA ALA A 181 15.45 2.16 -11.31
C ALA A 181 15.74 0.66 -11.25
N TYR A 182 14.82 -0.09 -10.67
CA TYR A 182 14.91 -1.54 -10.49
C TYR A 182 13.70 -2.23 -11.12
N ARG A 183 13.94 -3.42 -11.61
CA ARG A 183 12.91 -4.38 -11.99
C ARG A 183 13.00 -5.59 -11.06
N TYR A 184 11.87 -5.96 -10.48
CA TYR A 184 11.71 -7.17 -9.68
C TYR A 184 10.81 -8.13 -10.46
N THR A 185 11.26 -9.36 -10.62
CA THR A 185 10.47 -10.45 -11.20
C THR A 185 9.96 -11.33 -10.06
N ILE A 186 8.65 -11.45 -9.92
CA ILE A 186 7.99 -12.16 -8.83
C ILE A 186 7.22 -13.33 -9.42
N GLU A 187 7.62 -14.54 -9.07
CA GLU A 187 6.93 -15.76 -9.45
C GLU A 187 5.81 -16.06 -8.43
N VAL A 188 4.61 -16.34 -8.92
CA VAL A 188 3.44 -16.69 -8.10
C VAL A 188 2.91 -18.05 -8.52
N GLY A 189 2.93 -19.02 -7.62
CA GLY A 189 2.46 -20.39 -7.82
C GLY A 189 1.00 -20.61 -7.42
#